data_2febb6d4af42926a3ccbfa62d8dc1b3f
#
_entry.id   2febb6d4af42926a3ccbfa62d8dc1b3f
#
_cell.length_a   1.000
_cell.length_b   1.000
_cell.length_c   1.000
_cell.angle_alpha   90.00
_cell.angle_beta   90.00
_cell.angle_gamma   90.00
#
_symmetry.space_group_name_H-M   'P 1'
#
loop_
_entity.id
_entity.type
_entity.pdbx_description
1 polymer ?
#
loop_
_entity_poly.entity_id
_entity_poly.type
_entity_poly.pdbx_seq_one_letter_code
_entity_poly.pdbx_strand_id
1 'polypeptide(L)'
;AINTLLATANAVTYTPSVNYIGSDTLTMTTNDGGNTGTGGALTDSDTIDITITAVNDRPAFASNPTSMSTAEDTPYTFTIADTLVGKIIDPDVGASVKGIAICWNQSGANGTWEWSSDNVTWTALPADLLSNTVNALYLNVTDKLRFTPAANYTGNPGGLLIRVSDDTMPTTASGTRLINYNNYNSPSGPISLFGEIGR
;
A
#
# COMPACT_ATOMS: atom_id res chain seq x y z
N ALA A 1 -30.64 -39.02 0.11
CA ALA A 1 -30.41 -37.94 1.10
C ALA A 1 -29.16 -37.12 0.79
N ILE A 2 -27.96 -37.75 0.58
CA ILE A 2 -26.71 -37.01 0.35
C ILE A 2 -26.73 -36.25 -0.98
N ASN A 3 -27.19 -36.89 -2.05
CA ASN A 3 -27.29 -36.26 -3.37
C ASN A 3 -28.23 -35.03 -3.36
N THR A 4 -29.26 -35.04 -2.58
CA THR A 4 -30.15 -33.88 -2.43
C THR A 4 -29.45 -32.74 -1.70
N LEU A 5 -28.62 -33.06 -0.69
CA LEU A 5 -27.83 -32.06 0.04
C LEU A 5 -26.77 -31.43 -0.90
N LEU A 6 -25.99 -32.24 -1.63
CA LEU A 6 -24.96 -31.78 -2.53
C LEU A 6 -25.51 -31.01 -3.74
N ALA A 7 -26.76 -31.28 -4.15
CA ALA A 7 -27.47 -30.53 -5.18
C ALA A 7 -27.96 -29.15 -4.71
N THR A 8 -27.91 -28.89 -3.40
CA THR A 8 -28.31 -27.59 -2.85
C THR A 8 -27.21 -26.56 -3.09
N ALA A 9 -27.54 -25.39 -3.58
CA ALA A 9 -26.59 -24.31 -3.75
C ALA A 9 -25.91 -23.98 -2.42
N ASN A 10 -24.58 -23.84 -2.43
CA ASN A 10 -23.75 -23.55 -1.25
C ASN A 10 -23.78 -24.64 -0.16
N ALA A 11 -24.11 -25.88 -0.48
CA ALA A 11 -24.06 -26.98 0.47
C ALA A 11 -22.65 -27.27 1.01
N VAL A 12 -21.64 -26.96 0.20
CA VAL A 12 -20.22 -26.97 0.58
C VAL A 12 -19.63 -25.61 0.22
N THR A 13 -18.95 -25.00 1.18
CA THR A 13 -18.27 -23.70 0.99
C THR A 13 -16.81 -23.87 1.38
N TYR A 14 -15.91 -23.47 0.49
CA TYR A 14 -14.50 -23.35 0.78
C TYR A 14 -14.15 -21.88 1.08
N THR A 15 -13.42 -21.66 2.16
CA THR A 15 -12.93 -20.33 2.54
C THR A 15 -11.42 -20.43 2.77
N PRO A 16 -10.60 -19.81 1.91
CA PRO A 16 -9.15 -19.78 2.11
C PRO A 16 -8.78 -18.94 3.32
N SER A 17 -7.57 -19.16 3.83
CA SER A 17 -6.96 -18.25 4.80
C SER A 17 -6.74 -16.87 4.17
N VAL A 18 -6.73 -15.84 5.02
CA VAL A 18 -6.48 -14.45 4.56
C VAL A 18 -5.14 -14.39 3.83
N ASN A 19 -5.13 -13.77 2.65
CA ASN A 19 -3.95 -13.59 1.78
C ASN A 19 -3.31 -14.91 1.31
N TYR A 20 -4.04 -16.03 1.39
CA TYR A 20 -3.56 -17.30 0.83
C TYR A 20 -3.67 -17.25 -0.70
N ILE A 21 -2.57 -17.60 -1.36
CA ILE A 21 -2.46 -17.73 -2.82
C ILE A 21 -1.90 -19.12 -3.11
N GLY A 22 -2.49 -19.84 -4.04
CA GLY A 22 -1.99 -21.16 -4.39
C GLY A 22 -3.10 -22.13 -4.77
N SER A 23 -2.83 -23.41 -4.61
CA SER A 23 -3.79 -24.48 -4.88
C SER A 23 -4.16 -25.21 -3.59
N ASP A 24 -5.39 -25.69 -3.55
CA ASP A 24 -5.89 -26.61 -2.56
C ASP A 24 -6.69 -27.71 -3.25
N THR A 25 -7.02 -28.79 -2.55
CA THR A 25 -7.73 -29.92 -3.13
C THR A 25 -8.84 -30.37 -2.19
N LEU A 26 -10.06 -30.37 -2.69
CA LEU A 26 -11.19 -31.01 -1.99
C LEU A 26 -11.28 -32.48 -2.40
N THR A 27 -11.17 -33.37 -1.45
CA THR A 27 -11.34 -34.80 -1.65
C THR A 27 -12.66 -35.25 -1.08
N MET A 28 -13.46 -35.93 -1.88
CA MET A 28 -14.68 -36.58 -1.47
C MET A 28 -14.51 -38.09 -1.53
N THR A 29 -14.59 -38.75 -0.39
CA THR A 29 -14.52 -40.20 -0.31
C THR A 29 -15.89 -40.77 0.05
N THR A 30 -16.38 -41.66 -0.75
CA THR A 30 -17.60 -42.43 -0.51
C THR A 30 -17.27 -43.86 -0.09
N ASN A 31 -18.11 -44.42 0.77
CA ASN A 31 -17.93 -45.78 1.26
C ASN A 31 -19.33 -46.44 1.35
N ASP A 32 -19.49 -47.63 0.79
CA ASP A 32 -20.75 -48.38 0.80
C ASP A 32 -21.05 -49.08 2.15
N GLY A 33 -20.10 -49.03 3.09
CA GLY A 33 -20.21 -49.64 4.41
C GLY A 33 -20.27 -51.15 4.38
N GLY A 34 -20.05 -51.78 3.22
CA GLY A 34 -20.17 -53.25 3.06
C GLY A 34 -21.63 -53.76 3.07
N ASN A 35 -22.60 -52.86 2.87
CA ASN A 35 -24.04 -53.21 3.00
C ASN A 35 -24.67 -53.77 1.72
N THR A 36 -23.95 -53.78 0.60
CA THR A 36 -24.47 -54.23 -0.72
C THR A 36 -23.52 -55.19 -1.38
N GLY A 37 -24.02 -56.38 -1.69
CA GLY A 37 -23.26 -57.42 -2.43
C GLY A 37 -22.42 -58.35 -1.54
N THR A 38 -21.71 -59.31 -2.20
CA THR A 38 -20.75 -60.18 -1.53
C THR A 38 -19.36 -59.57 -1.60
N GLY A 39 -18.76 -59.23 -0.47
CA GLY A 39 -17.45 -58.61 -0.34
C GLY A 39 -17.33 -57.73 0.89
N GLY A 40 -16.16 -57.12 1.10
CA GLY A 40 -15.94 -56.10 2.11
C GLY A 40 -16.42 -54.74 1.63
N ALA A 41 -16.33 -53.73 2.50
CA ALA A 41 -16.65 -52.33 2.14
C ALA A 41 -15.76 -51.83 0.98
N LEU A 42 -16.43 -51.20 0.01
CA LEU A 42 -15.77 -50.56 -1.13
C LEU A 42 -15.79 -49.04 -0.92
N THR A 43 -14.67 -48.43 -1.33
CA THR A 43 -14.48 -46.98 -1.29
C THR A 43 -14.18 -46.42 -2.64
N ASP A 44 -14.65 -45.22 -2.91
CA ASP A 44 -14.31 -44.43 -4.07
C ASP A 44 -13.95 -43.00 -3.63
N SER A 45 -12.99 -42.38 -4.32
CA SER A 45 -12.49 -41.05 -3.97
C SER A 45 -12.32 -40.19 -5.19
N ASP A 46 -13.04 -39.07 -5.20
CA ASP A 46 -12.91 -38.02 -6.20
C ASP A 46 -12.23 -36.77 -5.63
N THR A 47 -11.54 -36.05 -6.49
CA THR A 47 -10.86 -34.79 -6.11
C THR A 47 -11.28 -33.63 -7.00
N ILE A 48 -11.35 -32.45 -6.41
CA ILE A 48 -11.56 -31.19 -7.10
C ILE A 48 -10.41 -30.24 -6.71
N ASP A 49 -9.66 -29.81 -7.71
CA ASP A 49 -8.61 -28.82 -7.49
C ASP A 49 -9.21 -27.42 -7.39
N ILE A 50 -8.78 -26.68 -6.37
CA ILE A 50 -9.21 -25.30 -6.11
C ILE A 50 -8.00 -24.40 -6.31
N THR A 51 -8.10 -23.45 -7.23
CA THR A 51 -7.05 -22.44 -7.45
C THR A 51 -7.46 -21.13 -6.82
N ILE A 52 -6.63 -20.62 -5.92
CA ILE A 52 -6.79 -19.33 -5.25
C ILE A 52 -5.82 -18.34 -5.88
N THR A 53 -6.38 -17.33 -6.54
CA THR A 53 -5.60 -16.29 -7.24
C THR A 53 -5.38 -15.09 -6.33
N ALA A 54 -4.26 -14.40 -6.52
CA ALA A 54 -3.97 -13.15 -5.81
C ALA A 54 -5.02 -12.08 -6.13
N VAL A 55 -5.37 -11.33 -5.11
CA VAL A 55 -6.10 -10.06 -5.23
C VAL A 55 -5.23 -9.01 -4.57
N ASN A 56 -4.98 -7.90 -5.25
CA ASN A 56 -4.13 -6.85 -4.72
C ASN A 56 -4.70 -6.25 -3.43
N ASP A 57 -3.91 -6.30 -2.39
CA ASP A 57 -4.13 -5.59 -1.14
C ASP A 57 -3.45 -4.23 -1.17
N ARG A 58 -3.80 -3.36 -0.24
CA ARG A 58 -3.23 -2.00 -0.20
C ARG A 58 -2.01 -1.96 0.72
N PRO A 59 -0.92 -1.29 0.30
CA PRO A 59 0.18 -1.01 1.20
C PRO A 59 -0.26 -0.10 2.34
N ALA A 60 0.29 -0.29 3.52
CA ALA A 60 0.01 0.50 4.71
C ALA A 60 1.30 0.91 5.43
N PHE A 61 1.25 2.04 6.15
CA PHE A 61 2.34 2.38 7.05
C PHE A 61 2.27 1.52 8.31
N ALA A 62 3.31 0.74 8.57
CA ALA A 62 3.46 -0.04 9.80
C ALA A 62 3.81 0.84 11.00
N SER A 63 4.46 1.97 10.74
CA SER A 63 4.82 2.97 11.76
C SER A 63 4.93 4.35 11.11
N ASN A 64 4.70 5.39 11.91
CA ASN A 64 4.99 6.74 11.43
C ASN A 64 6.48 6.87 11.12
N PRO A 65 6.85 7.59 10.06
CA PRO A 65 8.23 7.97 9.82
C PRO A 65 8.79 8.68 11.06
N THR A 66 10.06 8.47 11.33
CA THR A 66 10.76 9.14 12.42
C THR A 66 10.69 10.65 12.20
N SER A 67 10.45 11.39 13.27
CA SER A 67 10.51 12.86 13.22
C SER A 67 11.85 13.30 12.63
N MET A 68 11.81 14.08 11.58
CA MET A 68 12.98 14.72 11.00
C MET A 68 13.17 16.07 11.65
N SER A 69 14.41 16.47 11.88
CA SER A 69 14.74 17.78 12.43
C SER A 69 15.87 18.41 11.65
N THR A 70 15.86 19.73 11.57
CA THR A 70 16.95 20.53 11.01
C THR A 70 17.13 21.80 11.85
N ALA A 71 18.21 22.54 11.63
CA ALA A 71 18.39 23.87 12.21
C ALA A 71 17.59 24.92 11.40
N GLU A 72 17.33 26.08 12.01
CA GLU A 72 16.81 27.23 11.27
C GLU A 72 17.74 27.56 10.08
N ASP A 73 17.17 28.07 9.00
CA ASP A 73 17.88 28.47 7.78
C ASP A 73 18.67 27.34 7.06
N THR A 74 18.53 26.09 7.54
CA THR A 74 19.25 24.93 6.99
C THR A 74 18.30 23.99 6.28
N PRO A 75 18.41 23.81 4.94
CA PRO A 75 17.60 22.85 4.22
C PRO A 75 17.86 21.40 4.65
N TYR A 76 16.79 20.61 4.75
CA TYR A 76 16.87 19.19 5.01
C TYR A 76 16.44 18.39 3.79
N THR A 77 17.32 17.52 3.30
CA THR A 77 17.09 16.70 2.10
C THR A 77 17.13 15.21 2.45
N PHE A 78 16.21 14.43 1.89
CA PHE A 78 16.19 12.97 2.04
C PHE A 78 15.68 12.30 0.77
N THR A 79 16.05 11.02 0.59
CA THR A 79 15.48 10.14 -0.44
C THR A 79 14.20 9.50 0.08
N ILE A 80 13.16 9.44 -0.75
CA ILE A 80 11.87 8.85 -0.38
C ILE A 80 12.07 7.38 0.03
N ALA A 81 12.84 6.61 -0.74
CA ALA A 81 13.13 5.21 -0.44
C ALA A 81 13.74 5.02 0.96
N ASP A 82 14.79 5.77 1.28
CA ASP A 82 15.54 5.59 2.53
C ASP A 82 14.70 5.92 3.77
N THR A 83 13.76 6.85 3.61
CA THR A 83 12.99 7.37 4.74
C THR A 83 11.67 6.65 4.93
N LEU A 84 10.98 6.28 3.86
CA LEU A 84 9.60 5.83 3.90
C LEU A 84 9.42 4.34 3.60
N VAL A 85 10.19 3.76 2.66
CA VAL A 85 9.95 2.38 2.20
C VAL A 85 10.04 1.37 3.34
N GLY A 86 11.02 1.48 4.21
CA GLY A 86 11.17 0.59 5.37
C GLY A 86 10.08 0.75 6.46
N LYS A 87 9.15 1.68 6.28
CA LYS A 87 8.00 1.91 7.18
C LYS A 87 6.68 1.43 6.59
N ILE A 88 6.71 0.89 5.39
CA ILE A 88 5.54 0.45 4.64
C ILE A 88 5.51 -1.08 4.66
N ILE A 89 4.35 -1.63 4.90
CA ILE A 89 4.03 -3.05 4.75
C ILE A 89 2.99 -3.21 3.65
N ASP A 90 3.16 -4.25 2.87
CA ASP A 90 2.21 -4.69 1.86
C ASP A 90 1.93 -6.18 2.11
N PRO A 91 0.66 -6.60 2.24
CA PRO A 91 0.33 -8.00 2.45
C PRO A 91 0.63 -8.90 1.25
N ASP A 92 0.77 -8.32 0.05
CA ASP A 92 0.98 -9.09 -1.17
C ASP A 92 2.40 -9.63 -1.27
N VAL A 93 2.49 -10.91 -1.62
CA VAL A 93 3.79 -11.57 -1.76
C VAL A 93 4.58 -10.98 -2.92
N GLY A 94 5.75 -10.42 -2.62
CA GLY A 94 6.64 -9.84 -3.61
C GLY A 94 6.26 -8.41 -4.04
N ALA A 95 5.24 -7.81 -3.42
CA ALA A 95 4.88 -6.42 -3.66
C ALA A 95 6.03 -5.45 -3.40
N SER A 96 6.07 -4.37 -4.14
CA SER A 96 7.09 -3.34 -4.01
C SER A 96 6.48 -1.95 -4.06
N VAL A 97 6.98 -1.07 -3.20
CA VAL A 97 6.60 0.34 -3.23
C VAL A 97 7.24 1.01 -4.43
N LYS A 98 6.44 1.62 -5.29
CA LYS A 98 6.90 2.32 -6.51
C LYS A 98 7.05 3.82 -6.31
N GLY A 99 6.20 4.41 -5.49
CA GLY A 99 6.21 5.85 -5.29
C GLY A 99 5.29 6.29 -4.16
N ILE A 100 5.20 7.58 -4.04
CA ILE A 100 4.25 8.25 -3.15
C ILE A 100 3.43 9.27 -3.92
N ALA A 101 2.23 9.54 -3.43
CA ALA A 101 1.41 10.64 -3.88
C ALA A 101 1.27 11.66 -2.75
N ILE A 102 1.77 12.87 -2.94
CA ILE A 102 1.64 13.97 -1.99
C ILE A 102 0.30 14.65 -2.25
N CYS A 103 -0.61 14.55 -1.27
CA CYS A 103 -1.98 15.07 -1.37
C CYS A 103 -2.15 16.43 -0.69
N TRP A 104 -1.33 16.74 0.29
CA TRP A 104 -1.41 17.99 1.05
C TRP A 104 -0.05 18.44 1.54
N ASN A 105 0.20 19.73 1.45
CA ASN A 105 1.34 20.42 2.02
C ASN A 105 0.86 21.38 3.11
N GLN A 106 1.20 21.10 4.36
CA GLN A 106 0.77 21.86 5.53
C GLN A 106 1.80 22.90 5.99
N SER A 107 2.93 23.05 5.32
CA SER A 107 4.00 23.94 5.76
C SER A 107 3.61 25.43 5.76
N GLY A 108 2.69 25.81 4.91
CA GLY A 108 2.22 27.22 4.85
C GLY A 108 3.38 28.18 4.66
N ALA A 109 3.46 29.19 5.54
CA ALA A 109 4.53 30.19 5.54
C ALA A 109 5.80 29.74 6.29
N ASN A 110 5.82 28.54 6.88
CA ASN A 110 6.92 28.07 7.72
C ASN A 110 8.14 27.59 6.93
N GLY A 111 7.98 27.39 5.62
CA GLY A 111 9.05 26.96 4.74
C GLY A 111 8.53 26.45 3.40
N THR A 112 9.44 25.96 2.57
CA THR A 112 9.13 25.48 1.22
C THR A 112 9.55 24.03 1.05
N TRP A 113 8.62 23.21 0.56
CA TRP A 113 8.91 21.87 0.09
C TRP A 113 9.22 21.86 -1.39
N GLU A 114 10.26 21.11 -1.76
CA GLU A 114 10.70 20.89 -3.13
C GLU A 114 11.01 19.42 -3.35
N TRP A 115 10.94 18.98 -4.57
CA TRP A 115 11.33 17.65 -4.98
C TRP A 115 12.33 17.68 -6.15
N SER A 116 13.09 16.58 -6.31
CA SER A 116 14.06 16.42 -7.38
C SER A 116 14.21 14.94 -7.75
N SER A 117 14.29 14.65 -9.04
CA SER A 117 14.61 13.32 -9.56
C SER A 117 16.11 13.12 -9.84
N ASP A 118 16.89 14.20 -9.92
CA ASP A 118 18.30 14.20 -10.29
C ASP A 118 19.23 14.76 -9.19
N ASN A 119 18.66 15.25 -8.09
CA ASN A 119 19.36 15.94 -7.01
C ASN A 119 20.08 17.25 -7.43
N VAL A 120 19.76 17.78 -8.58
CA VAL A 120 20.32 19.01 -9.14
C VAL A 120 19.22 20.04 -9.37
N THR A 121 18.19 19.64 -10.09
CA THR A 121 17.03 20.48 -10.39
C THR A 121 15.95 20.29 -9.35
N TRP A 122 15.58 21.36 -8.66
CA TRP A 122 14.57 21.34 -7.60
C TRP A 122 13.31 22.07 -8.04
N THR A 123 12.18 21.42 -7.85
CA THR A 123 10.85 21.94 -8.20
C THR A 123 10.00 22.06 -6.96
N ALA A 124 9.45 23.25 -6.70
CA ALA A 124 8.56 23.47 -5.57
C ALA A 124 7.28 22.60 -5.66
N LEU A 125 6.83 22.12 -4.52
CA LEU A 125 5.53 21.43 -4.47
C LEU A 125 4.42 22.42 -4.86
N PRO A 126 3.44 21.96 -5.66
CA PRO A 126 2.32 22.80 -6.07
C PRO A 126 1.54 23.34 -4.87
N ALA A 127 1.15 24.62 -4.94
CA ALA A 127 0.42 25.29 -3.87
C ALA A 127 -1.05 24.81 -3.76
N ASP A 128 -1.56 24.13 -4.78
CA ASP A 128 -2.92 23.58 -4.84
C ASP A 128 -3.06 22.16 -4.29
N LEU A 129 -2.03 21.64 -3.61
CA LEU A 129 -2.12 20.43 -2.79
C LEU A 129 -2.86 20.75 -1.49
N LEU A 130 -4.18 20.80 -1.56
CA LEU A 130 -5.05 21.29 -0.48
C LEU A 130 -5.91 20.17 0.11
N SER A 131 -5.33 19.34 0.94
CA SER A 131 -6.04 18.41 1.85
C SER A 131 -7.04 17.44 1.22
N ASN A 132 -7.04 17.23 -0.08
CA ASN A 132 -8.01 16.32 -0.61
C ASN A 132 -7.40 15.37 -1.65
N THR A 133 -8.08 14.33 -1.82
CA THR A 133 -7.75 13.17 -2.62
C THR A 133 -7.95 13.39 -4.12
N VAL A 134 -8.33 14.61 -4.51
CA VAL A 134 -8.65 14.94 -5.92
C VAL A 134 -7.40 15.28 -6.70
N ASN A 135 -6.44 15.98 -6.07
CA ASN A 135 -5.20 16.39 -6.71
C ASN A 135 -4.00 15.96 -5.87
N ALA A 136 -3.17 15.11 -6.42
CA ALA A 136 -1.93 14.69 -5.78
C ALA A 136 -0.75 14.87 -6.72
N LEU A 137 0.46 14.99 -6.17
CA LEU A 137 1.71 14.97 -6.92
C LEU A 137 2.36 13.60 -6.74
N TYR A 138 2.59 12.87 -7.83
CA TYR A 138 3.28 11.59 -7.80
C TYR A 138 4.79 11.78 -7.84
N LEU A 139 5.50 11.07 -6.97
CA LEU A 139 6.96 10.99 -6.94
C LEU A 139 7.38 9.52 -6.82
N ASN A 140 8.42 9.13 -7.54
CA ASN A 140 9.03 7.82 -7.44
C ASN A 140 9.80 7.66 -6.12
N VAL A 141 10.00 6.43 -5.66
CA VAL A 141 10.78 6.16 -4.43
C VAL A 141 12.23 6.63 -4.52
N THR A 142 12.78 6.73 -5.72
CA THR A 142 14.15 7.19 -5.97
C THR A 142 14.31 8.71 -5.90
N ASP A 143 13.20 9.45 -5.92
CA ASP A 143 13.23 10.90 -5.87
C ASP A 143 13.59 11.39 -4.46
N LYS A 144 14.00 12.64 -4.42
CA LYS A 144 14.34 13.34 -3.18
C LYS A 144 13.31 14.41 -2.87
N LEU A 145 13.09 14.58 -1.59
CA LEU A 145 12.36 15.71 -1.02
C LEU A 145 13.31 16.58 -0.24
N ARG A 146 13.10 17.88 -0.32
CA ARG A 146 13.82 18.90 0.43
C ARG A 146 12.82 19.84 1.09
N PHE A 147 13.03 20.09 2.38
CA PHE A 147 12.37 21.16 3.10
C PHE A 147 13.36 22.26 3.40
N THR A 148 13.05 23.49 3.01
CA THR A 148 13.83 24.70 3.32
C THR A 148 12.99 25.53 4.29
N PRO A 149 13.41 25.68 5.57
CA PRO A 149 12.74 26.56 6.53
C PRO A 149 12.62 27.99 6.02
N ALA A 150 11.57 28.69 6.43
CA ALA A 150 11.51 30.13 6.27
C ALA A 150 12.61 30.78 7.15
N ALA A 151 13.08 31.97 6.74
CA ALA A 151 14.16 32.66 7.44
C ALA A 151 13.86 32.82 8.95
N ASN A 152 14.81 32.39 9.79
CA ASN A 152 14.72 32.43 11.26
C ASN A 152 13.50 31.65 11.81
N TYR A 153 12.93 30.71 11.05
CA TYR A 153 11.80 29.91 11.54
C TYR A 153 12.28 28.79 12.48
N THR A 154 11.70 28.72 13.65
CA THR A 154 11.88 27.62 14.61
C THR A 154 10.50 27.04 14.96
N GLY A 155 10.40 25.72 15.18
CA GLY A 155 9.16 25.04 15.53
C GLY A 155 8.77 23.96 14.52
N ASN A 156 7.52 23.52 14.56
CA ASN A 156 7.01 22.49 13.65
C ASN A 156 6.55 23.13 12.34
N PRO A 157 7.17 22.78 11.19
CA PRO A 157 6.83 23.40 9.92
C PRO A 157 5.50 22.93 9.31
N GLY A 158 4.84 21.95 9.94
CA GLY A 158 3.74 21.22 9.32
C GLY A 158 4.24 20.07 8.45
N GLY A 159 3.38 19.10 8.20
CA GLY A 159 3.72 17.87 7.49
C GLY A 159 3.25 17.84 6.05
N LEU A 160 3.57 16.73 5.39
CA LEU A 160 2.97 16.35 4.12
C LEU A 160 1.98 15.23 4.36
N LEU A 161 0.78 15.32 3.77
CA LEU A 161 -0.11 14.18 3.67
C LEU A 161 0.30 13.38 2.44
N ILE A 162 0.76 12.16 2.67
CA ILE A 162 1.22 11.27 1.61
C ILE A 162 0.44 9.97 1.59
N ARG A 163 0.35 9.38 0.41
CA ARG A 163 -0.16 8.04 0.15
C ARG A 163 0.91 7.23 -0.56
N VAL A 164 0.86 5.93 -0.40
CA VAL A 164 1.81 5.00 -1.01
C VAL A 164 1.21 4.43 -2.29
N SER A 165 2.06 4.19 -3.26
CA SER A 165 1.76 3.46 -4.50
C SER A 165 2.57 2.17 -4.53
N ASP A 166 1.88 1.05 -4.76
CA ASP A 166 2.45 -0.26 -5.00
C ASP A 166 2.76 -0.49 -6.50
N ASP A 167 3.11 -1.70 -6.85
CA ASP A 167 3.47 -2.11 -8.22
C ASP A 167 2.26 -2.36 -9.13
N THR A 168 1.04 -2.33 -8.61
CA THR A 168 -0.18 -2.39 -9.43
C THR A 168 -0.53 -1.07 -10.09
N MET A 169 0.04 0.03 -9.60
CA MET A 169 -0.12 1.33 -10.24
C MET A 169 0.62 1.36 -11.59
N PRO A 170 0.01 1.87 -12.66
CA PRO A 170 0.70 2.08 -13.93
C PRO A 170 1.98 2.89 -13.73
N THR A 171 3.01 2.58 -14.53
CA THR A 171 4.27 3.36 -14.53
C THR A 171 3.96 4.84 -14.71
N THR A 172 4.25 5.62 -13.70
CA THR A 172 3.95 7.05 -13.65
C THR A 172 5.26 7.82 -13.48
N ALA A 173 5.44 8.85 -14.29
CA ALA A 173 6.63 9.71 -14.18
C ALA A 173 6.51 10.62 -12.95
N SER A 174 7.66 10.87 -12.29
CA SER A 174 7.74 11.85 -11.20
C SER A 174 7.27 13.23 -11.64
N GLY A 175 6.60 13.94 -10.76
CA GLY A 175 5.99 15.23 -11.06
C GLY A 175 4.62 15.17 -11.74
N THR A 176 4.11 13.97 -12.05
CA THR A 176 2.77 13.81 -12.63
C THR A 176 1.69 14.22 -11.63
N ARG A 177 0.72 15.01 -12.12
CA ARG A 177 -0.48 15.37 -11.35
C ARG A 177 -1.51 14.25 -11.46
N LEU A 178 -1.87 13.68 -10.34
CA LEU A 178 -2.92 12.65 -10.25
C LEU A 178 -4.24 13.32 -9.88
N ILE A 179 -5.26 13.09 -10.72
CA ILE A 179 -6.62 13.58 -10.49
C ILE A 179 -7.47 12.40 -10.00
N ASN A 180 -8.32 12.63 -9.00
CA ASN A 180 -9.17 11.60 -8.40
C ASN A 180 -8.39 10.40 -7.86
N TYR A 181 -7.30 10.66 -7.16
CA TYR A 181 -6.40 9.63 -6.61
C TYR A 181 -7.10 8.61 -5.69
N ASN A 182 -8.32 8.90 -5.23
CA ASN A 182 -9.14 7.92 -4.48
C ASN A 182 -9.43 6.62 -5.24
N ASN A 183 -9.35 6.64 -6.57
CA ASN A 183 -9.54 5.45 -7.40
C ASN A 183 -8.31 4.53 -7.40
N TYR A 184 -7.17 5.01 -6.92
CA TYR A 184 -5.98 4.18 -6.76
C TYR A 184 -5.97 3.59 -5.35
N ASN A 185 -5.77 2.29 -5.26
CA ASN A 185 -5.83 1.49 -4.05
C ASN A 185 -4.73 1.86 -3.04
N SER A 186 -4.82 3.00 -2.38
CA SER A 186 -3.86 3.36 -1.36
C SER A 186 -4.52 3.69 -0.03
N PRO A 187 -4.13 3.05 1.07
CA PRO A 187 -4.53 3.47 2.39
C PRO A 187 -3.85 4.78 2.73
N SER A 188 -4.54 5.64 3.38
CA SER A 188 -4.01 6.91 3.82
C SER A 188 -4.10 7.07 5.31
N GLY A 189 -3.00 7.48 5.89
CA GLY A 189 -2.99 8.25 7.11
C GLY A 189 -2.21 9.54 6.83
N PRO A 190 -2.53 10.66 7.47
CA PRO A 190 -1.65 11.80 7.44
C PRO A 190 -0.34 11.42 8.11
N ILE A 191 0.77 11.55 7.39
CA ILE A 191 2.09 11.40 7.97
C ILE A 191 2.65 12.80 8.10
N SER A 192 2.93 13.22 9.32
CA SER A 192 3.79 14.37 9.56
C SER A 192 5.23 13.91 9.41
N LEU A 193 5.92 14.43 8.40
CA LEU A 193 7.32 14.09 8.14
C LEU A 193 8.30 14.88 9.01
N PHE A 194 7.85 15.91 9.73
CA PHE A 194 8.73 16.73 10.57
C PHE A 194 8.30 16.81 12.02
N GLY A 195 9.31 16.75 12.89
CA GLY A 195 9.27 17.21 14.25
C GLY A 195 9.60 18.71 14.35
N GLU A 196 10.19 19.16 15.47
CA GLU A 196 10.57 20.54 15.66
C GLU A 196 11.84 20.89 14.88
N ILE A 197 11.86 22.09 14.30
CA ILE A 197 13.07 22.73 13.79
C ILE A 197 13.71 23.43 14.99
N GLY A 198 14.88 22.96 15.38
CA GLY A 198 15.68 23.53 16.47
C GLY A 198 16.43 24.80 16.06
N ARG A 199 16.91 25.54 17.05
CA ARG A 199 17.88 26.63 16.89
C ARG A 199 19.27 26.09 16.69
#